data_3c3ec459c07a7797f67e36467a59ce8b
#
_entry.id   3c3ec459c07a7797f67e36467a59ce8b
#
_cell.length_a   1.000
_cell.length_b   1.000
_cell.length_c   1.000
_cell.angle_alpha   90.00
_cell.angle_beta   90.00
_cell.angle_gamma   90.00
#
_symmetry.space_group_name_H-M   'P 1'
#
loop_
_entity.id
_entity.type
_entity.pdbx_description
1 polymer ?
#
loop_
_entity_poly.entity_id
_entity_poly.type
_entity_poly.pdbx_seq_one_letter_code
_entity_poly.pdbx_strand_id
1 'polypeptide(L)'
;ISPADFAINHPAGSLGKQLTMTVADLMLPVSSLPALQPSTSMPDVISMLTQGAIGSGWVEDPGSRGRLVGLITDGDLRRALKENNSDRWAHLQASDLMTADPITVTSELMAVEAMKRMEHNRRKPISVLPVVNAHGQLEGLLRLHDLVQAGLT
;
A
#
# COMPACT_ATOMS: atom_id res chain seq x y z
N ILE A 1 28.14 11.29 -23.28
CA ILE A 1 27.72 10.12 -22.50
C ILE A 1 26.26 9.87 -22.79
N SER A 2 25.93 8.67 -23.22
CA SER A 2 24.54 8.27 -23.41
C SER A 2 23.85 8.03 -22.08
N PRO A 3 22.51 8.09 -22.01
CA PRO A 3 21.78 7.75 -20.78
C PRO A 3 22.11 6.34 -20.27
N ALA A 4 22.38 5.41 -21.18
CA ALA A 4 22.74 4.04 -20.80
C ALA A 4 24.10 3.99 -20.11
N ASP A 5 25.09 4.71 -20.62
CA ASP A 5 26.42 4.79 -20.00
C ASP A 5 26.35 5.46 -18.63
N PHE A 6 25.55 6.51 -18.53
CA PHE A 6 25.33 7.18 -17.25
C PHE A 6 24.71 6.23 -16.23
N ALA A 7 23.69 5.49 -16.63
CA ALA A 7 23.01 4.55 -15.74
C ALA A 7 23.95 3.45 -15.25
N ILE A 8 24.83 2.94 -16.10
CA ILE A 8 25.78 1.88 -15.74
C ILE A 8 26.79 2.39 -14.71
N ASN A 9 27.25 3.63 -14.87
CA ASN A 9 28.35 4.16 -14.07
C ASN A 9 27.91 4.95 -12.84
N HIS A 10 26.61 5.19 -12.68
CA HIS A 10 26.10 6.00 -11.59
C HIS A 10 25.38 5.13 -10.56
N PRO A 11 25.95 4.93 -9.37
CA PRO A 11 25.43 3.95 -8.41
C PRO A 11 24.04 4.30 -7.86
N ALA A 12 23.70 5.57 -7.74
CA ALA A 12 22.44 6.00 -7.12
C ALA A 12 21.33 6.24 -8.15
N GLY A 13 21.68 6.31 -9.41
CA GLY A 13 20.71 6.75 -10.38
C GLY A 13 20.69 5.91 -11.63
N SER A 14 20.41 4.66 -11.52
CA SER A 14 20.26 3.86 -12.70
C SER A 14 19.06 4.37 -13.51
N LEU A 15 19.30 5.35 -14.39
CA LEU A 15 18.25 5.97 -15.19
C LEU A 15 17.49 4.93 -16.01
N GLY A 16 18.21 3.95 -16.57
CA GLY A 16 17.58 2.86 -17.30
C GLY A 16 16.66 2.04 -16.41
N LYS A 17 17.07 1.78 -15.18
CA LYS A 17 16.24 1.08 -14.20
C LYS A 17 14.96 1.87 -13.87
N GLN A 18 15.11 3.18 -13.62
CA GLN A 18 13.96 4.03 -13.30
C GLN A 18 12.92 4.02 -14.41
N LEU A 19 13.37 3.95 -15.68
CA LEU A 19 12.47 3.97 -16.83
C LEU A 19 11.81 2.63 -17.11
N THR A 20 12.35 1.53 -16.60
CA THR A 20 11.87 0.18 -16.93
C THR A 20 11.28 -0.60 -15.76
N MET A 21 11.40 -0.10 -14.52
CA MET A 21 10.86 -0.80 -13.36
C MET A 21 9.34 -0.79 -13.38
N THR A 22 8.78 -1.94 -13.06
CA THR A 22 7.32 -2.09 -12.90
C THR A 22 6.95 -2.11 -11.43
N VAL A 23 5.66 -2.00 -11.17
CA VAL A 23 5.11 -2.15 -9.82
C VAL A 23 5.51 -3.49 -9.22
N ALA A 24 5.47 -4.56 -10.02
CA ALA A 24 5.86 -5.91 -9.57
C ALA A 24 7.29 -5.96 -9.04
N ASP A 25 8.20 -5.16 -9.63
CA ASP A 25 9.61 -5.13 -9.21
C ASP A 25 9.80 -4.54 -7.81
N LEU A 26 8.90 -3.68 -7.36
CA LEU A 26 9.07 -2.89 -6.14
C LEU A 26 8.07 -3.21 -5.05
N MET A 27 6.96 -3.87 -5.36
CA MET A 27 5.90 -4.13 -4.39
C MET A 27 6.33 -5.12 -3.32
N LEU A 28 5.77 -4.97 -2.12
CA LEU A 28 5.81 -6.01 -1.11
C LEU A 28 4.80 -7.09 -1.51
N PRO A 29 5.17 -8.38 -1.44
CA PRO A 29 4.21 -9.43 -1.78
C PRO A 29 3.11 -9.55 -0.74
N VAL A 30 1.95 -10.04 -1.17
CA VAL A 30 0.79 -10.20 -0.28
C VAL A 30 1.12 -11.09 0.93
N SER A 31 2.02 -12.05 0.78
CA SER A 31 2.44 -12.94 1.88
C SER A 31 3.13 -12.20 3.02
N SER A 32 3.65 -11.00 2.77
CA SER A 32 4.30 -10.17 3.79
C SER A 32 3.33 -9.25 4.53
N LEU A 33 2.05 -9.22 4.12
CA LEU A 33 1.09 -8.24 4.61
C LEU A 33 0.11 -8.88 5.59
N PRO A 34 -0.21 -8.21 6.72
CA PRO A 34 -1.28 -8.69 7.59
C PRO A 34 -2.60 -8.69 6.84
N ALA A 35 -3.29 -9.82 6.84
CA ALA A 35 -4.62 -9.97 6.27
C ALA A 35 -5.65 -9.88 7.39
N LEU A 36 -6.57 -8.93 7.28
CA LEU A 36 -7.57 -8.64 8.28
C LEU A 36 -8.96 -8.99 7.74
N GLN A 37 -9.88 -9.30 8.64
CA GLN A 37 -11.28 -9.46 8.28
C GLN A 37 -12.03 -8.17 8.61
N PRO A 38 -13.17 -7.89 7.95
CA PRO A 38 -13.96 -6.70 8.28
C PRO A 38 -14.36 -6.64 9.76
N SER A 39 -14.56 -7.80 10.37
CA SER A 39 -14.97 -7.91 11.78
C SER A 39 -13.80 -7.94 12.77
N THR A 40 -12.55 -7.88 12.30
CA THR A 40 -11.39 -7.87 13.20
C THR A 40 -11.48 -6.67 14.13
N SER A 41 -11.35 -6.91 15.43
CA SER A 41 -11.46 -5.85 16.44
C SER A 41 -10.29 -4.88 16.34
N MET A 42 -10.50 -3.64 16.77
CA MET A 42 -9.46 -2.62 16.74
C MET A 42 -8.20 -3.03 17.50
N PRO A 43 -8.27 -3.62 18.71
CA PRO A 43 -7.05 -4.10 19.37
C PRO A 43 -6.28 -5.13 18.55
N ASP A 44 -6.99 -6.04 17.89
CA ASP A 44 -6.35 -7.04 17.03
C ASP A 44 -5.76 -6.40 15.77
N VAL A 45 -6.43 -5.42 15.19
CA VAL A 45 -5.88 -4.66 14.06
C VAL A 45 -4.55 -4.02 14.46
N ILE A 46 -4.52 -3.33 15.60
CA ILE A 46 -3.31 -2.66 16.09
C ILE A 46 -2.20 -3.68 16.31
N SER A 47 -2.52 -4.82 16.94
CA SER A 47 -1.56 -5.88 17.20
C SER A 47 -0.96 -6.43 15.91
N MET A 48 -1.81 -6.72 14.92
CA MET A 48 -1.35 -7.29 13.65
C MET A 48 -0.50 -6.31 12.85
N LEU A 49 -0.87 -5.04 12.82
CA LEU A 49 -0.08 -4.01 12.13
C LEU A 49 1.27 -3.81 12.82
N THR A 50 1.30 -3.84 14.13
CA THR A 50 2.54 -3.69 14.91
C THR A 50 3.48 -4.86 14.67
N GLN A 51 2.97 -6.09 14.70
CA GLN A 51 3.77 -7.30 14.47
C GLN A 51 4.32 -7.34 13.05
N GLY A 52 3.55 -6.88 12.08
CA GLY A 52 3.97 -6.86 10.68
C GLY A 52 5.06 -5.85 10.37
N ALA A 53 5.26 -4.85 11.23
CA ALA A 53 6.29 -3.81 11.09
C ALA A 53 6.25 -3.02 9.78
N ILE A 54 5.14 -3.10 9.04
CA ILE A 54 4.96 -2.40 7.77
C ILE A 54 4.09 -1.15 7.93
N GLY A 55 3.28 -1.12 9.01
CA GLY A 55 2.37 -0.01 9.29
C GLY A 55 1.10 -0.04 8.44
N SER A 56 0.88 -1.11 7.71
CA SER A 56 -0.28 -1.26 6.83
C SER A 56 -0.76 -2.70 6.82
N GLY A 57 -2.06 -2.86 6.67
CA GLY A 57 -2.68 -4.16 6.50
C GLY A 57 -3.83 -4.04 5.51
N TRP A 58 -4.29 -5.17 5.00
CA TRP A 58 -5.39 -5.18 4.04
C TRP A 58 -6.57 -5.97 4.59
N VAL A 59 -7.76 -5.58 4.18
CA VAL A 59 -9.00 -6.22 4.62
C VAL A 59 -9.51 -7.08 3.48
N GLU A 60 -9.65 -8.37 3.78
CA GLU A 60 -10.08 -9.38 2.83
C GLU A 60 -11.59 -9.56 2.86
N ASP A 61 -12.19 -9.77 1.69
CA ASP A 61 -13.59 -10.12 1.59
C ASP A 61 -13.79 -11.55 2.16
N PRO A 62 -14.60 -11.72 3.21
CA PRO A 62 -14.81 -13.04 3.78
C PRO A 62 -15.52 -14.01 2.82
N GLY A 63 -16.22 -13.49 1.82
CA GLY A 63 -16.91 -14.31 0.82
C GLY A 63 -16.06 -14.63 -0.41
N SER A 64 -14.86 -14.05 -0.53
CA SER A 64 -14.04 -14.26 -1.71
C SER A 64 -12.56 -14.15 -1.34
N ARG A 65 -11.93 -15.31 -1.21
CA ARG A 65 -10.53 -15.39 -0.77
C ARG A 65 -9.60 -14.56 -1.65
N GLY A 66 -8.76 -13.77 -1.00
CA GLY A 66 -7.77 -12.94 -1.67
C GLY A 66 -8.30 -11.61 -2.17
N ARG A 67 -9.62 -11.39 -2.14
CA ARG A 67 -10.20 -10.15 -2.67
C ARG A 67 -10.05 -9.01 -1.69
N LEU A 68 -9.52 -7.89 -2.18
CA LEU A 68 -9.34 -6.67 -1.41
C LEU A 68 -10.66 -5.92 -1.27
N VAL A 69 -11.05 -5.59 -0.04
CA VAL A 69 -12.20 -4.71 0.21
C VAL A 69 -11.79 -3.41 0.92
N GLY A 70 -10.62 -3.37 1.53
CA GLY A 70 -10.16 -2.16 2.18
C GLY A 70 -8.70 -2.23 2.57
N LEU A 71 -8.16 -1.08 2.95
CA LEU A 71 -6.77 -0.91 3.36
C LEU A 71 -6.75 -0.14 4.67
N ILE A 72 -5.89 -0.56 5.61
CA ILE A 72 -5.70 0.14 6.87
C ILE A 72 -4.23 0.52 7.00
N THR A 73 -4.00 1.81 7.24
CA THR A 73 -2.67 2.36 7.50
C THR A 73 -2.63 2.96 8.90
N ASP A 74 -1.43 3.32 9.37
CA ASP A 74 -1.30 4.03 10.65
C ASP A 74 -2.09 5.35 10.66
N GLY A 75 -2.18 6.01 9.51
CA GLY A 75 -2.98 7.23 9.37
C GLY A 75 -4.48 6.97 9.59
N ASP A 76 -4.97 5.82 9.11
CA ASP A 76 -6.37 5.42 9.32
C ASP A 76 -6.66 5.20 10.81
N LEU A 77 -5.71 4.56 11.52
CA LEU A 77 -5.86 4.34 12.96
C LEU A 77 -5.90 5.67 13.71
N ARG A 78 -4.99 6.58 13.40
CA ARG A 78 -4.96 7.89 14.06
C ARG A 78 -6.23 8.68 13.81
N ARG A 79 -6.74 8.66 12.58
CA ARG A 79 -7.99 9.32 12.23
C ARG A 79 -9.16 8.75 13.03
N ALA A 80 -9.25 7.44 13.13
CA ALA A 80 -10.31 6.78 13.88
C ALA A 80 -10.28 7.16 15.36
N LEU A 81 -9.10 7.20 15.96
CA LEU A 81 -8.95 7.60 17.36
C LEU A 81 -9.36 9.06 17.57
N LYS A 82 -9.09 9.91 16.60
CA LYS A 82 -9.45 11.34 16.68
C LYS A 82 -10.94 11.58 16.48
N GLU A 83 -11.56 10.84 15.57
CA GLU A 83 -12.96 11.03 15.19
C GLU A 83 -13.95 10.32 16.12
N ASN A 84 -13.48 9.41 16.98
CA ASN A 84 -14.33 8.65 17.88
C ASN A 84 -13.94 8.90 19.33
N ASN A 85 -14.95 8.96 20.21
CA ASN A 85 -14.70 9.05 21.65
C ASN A 85 -14.04 7.76 22.15
N SER A 86 -13.23 7.86 23.20
CA SER A 86 -12.47 6.74 23.72
C SER A 86 -13.35 5.56 24.20
N ASP A 87 -14.58 5.84 24.63
CA ASP A 87 -15.52 4.81 25.04
C ASP A 87 -16.01 3.95 23.86
N ARG A 88 -15.82 4.42 22.63
CA ARG A 88 -16.21 3.68 21.42
C ARG A 88 -15.07 2.85 20.84
N TRP A 89 -13.84 3.12 21.21
CA TRP A 89 -12.67 2.47 20.60
C TRP A 89 -12.73 0.94 20.68
N ALA A 90 -13.20 0.39 21.80
CA ALA A 90 -13.28 -1.05 21.97
C ALA A 90 -14.31 -1.71 21.03
N HIS A 91 -15.23 -0.94 20.48
CA HIS A 91 -16.27 -1.44 19.59
C HIS A 91 -15.96 -1.24 18.11
N LEU A 92 -14.86 -0.57 17.79
CA LEU A 92 -14.46 -0.36 16.39
C LEU A 92 -13.88 -1.64 15.81
N GLN A 93 -14.20 -1.88 14.54
CA GLN A 93 -13.73 -3.03 13.77
C GLN A 93 -12.95 -2.57 12.55
N ALA A 94 -12.25 -3.49 11.90
CA ALA A 94 -11.47 -3.17 10.69
C ALA A 94 -12.33 -2.44 9.64
N SER A 95 -13.58 -2.84 9.46
CA SER A 95 -14.50 -2.19 8.52
C SER A 95 -14.76 -0.72 8.87
N ASP A 96 -14.66 -0.34 10.14
CA ASP A 96 -14.82 1.04 10.57
C ASP A 96 -13.54 1.87 10.37
N LEU A 97 -12.39 1.21 10.35
CA LEU A 97 -11.07 1.86 10.29
C LEU A 97 -10.58 2.01 8.85
N MET A 98 -10.93 1.07 7.99
CA MET A 98 -10.35 0.95 6.66
C MET A 98 -10.75 2.08 5.72
N THR A 99 -9.89 2.32 4.73
CA THR A 99 -10.26 3.02 3.52
C THR A 99 -10.89 1.98 2.61
N ALA A 100 -12.19 2.10 2.37
CA ALA A 100 -12.93 1.21 1.47
C ALA A 100 -12.65 1.60 0.01
N ASP A 101 -12.63 0.60 -0.86
CA ASP A 101 -12.38 0.81 -2.29
C ASP A 101 -11.18 1.73 -2.54
N PRO A 102 -9.99 1.38 -2.02
CA PRO A 102 -8.81 2.22 -2.22
C PRO A 102 -8.41 2.27 -3.69
N ILE A 103 -7.68 3.32 -4.06
CA ILE A 103 -7.08 3.40 -5.38
C ILE A 103 -6.08 2.26 -5.52
N THR A 104 -6.19 1.48 -6.60
CA THR A 104 -5.34 0.32 -6.85
C THR A 104 -4.56 0.47 -8.14
N VAL A 105 -3.51 -0.32 -8.28
CA VAL A 105 -2.73 -0.43 -9.51
C VAL A 105 -2.53 -1.91 -9.85
N THR A 106 -2.11 -2.19 -11.08
CA THR A 106 -1.74 -3.54 -11.50
C THR A 106 -0.24 -3.73 -11.43
N SER A 107 0.21 -4.99 -11.36
CA SER A 107 1.63 -5.31 -11.23
C SER A 107 2.44 -4.94 -12.48
N GLU A 108 1.81 -4.89 -13.64
CA GLU A 108 2.48 -4.55 -14.90
C GLU A 108 2.66 -3.05 -15.12
N LEU A 109 1.98 -2.21 -14.34
CA LEU A 109 2.09 -0.76 -14.48
C LEU A 109 3.54 -0.33 -14.22
N MET A 110 4.01 0.64 -14.99
CA MET A 110 5.33 1.22 -14.76
C MET A 110 5.38 1.92 -13.41
N ALA A 111 6.46 1.75 -12.69
CA ALA A 111 6.61 2.34 -11.36
C ALA A 111 6.49 3.87 -11.38
N VAL A 112 7.01 4.51 -12.42
CA VAL A 112 6.90 5.98 -12.58
C VAL A 112 5.44 6.42 -12.72
N GLU A 113 4.62 5.61 -13.37
CA GLU A 113 3.18 5.91 -13.49
C GLU A 113 2.46 5.75 -12.16
N ALA A 114 2.83 4.72 -11.39
CA ALA A 114 2.27 4.53 -10.05
C ALA A 114 2.61 5.71 -9.15
N MET A 115 3.86 6.19 -9.24
CA MET A 115 4.30 7.37 -8.47
C MET A 115 3.46 8.60 -8.81
N LYS A 116 3.17 8.81 -10.09
CA LYS A 116 2.33 9.92 -10.53
C LYS A 116 0.93 9.82 -9.93
N ARG A 117 0.37 8.61 -9.84
CA ARG A 117 -0.93 8.40 -9.23
C ARG A 117 -0.94 8.71 -7.76
N MET A 118 0.17 8.44 -7.06
CA MET A 118 0.32 8.81 -5.65
C MET A 118 0.35 10.32 -5.47
N GLU A 119 1.11 11.03 -6.31
CA GLU A 119 1.32 12.47 -6.20
C GLU A 119 0.11 13.29 -6.61
N HIS A 120 -0.64 12.82 -7.59
CA HIS A 120 -1.73 13.58 -8.21
C HIS A 120 -3.10 13.27 -7.64
N ASN A 121 -3.16 12.61 -6.49
CA ASN A 121 -4.44 12.41 -5.80
C ASN A 121 -4.95 13.78 -5.31
N ARG A 122 -6.17 14.12 -5.72
CA ARG A 122 -6.74 15.45 -5.49
C ARG A 122 -6.96 15.80 -4.03
N ARG A 123 -7.23 14.82 -3.15
CA ARG A 123 -7.58 15.11 -1.76
C ARG A 123 -6.37 15.24 -0.86
N LYS A 124 -5.45 14.32 -1.00
CA LYS A 124 -4.17 14.32 -0.30
C LYS A 124 -3.26 13.30 -0.96
N PRO A 125 -1.94 13.48 -0.89
CA PRO A 125 -1.02 12.49 -1.43
C PRO A 125 -1.24 11.13 -0.80
N ILE A 126 -1.16 10.10 -1.62
CA ILE A 126 -1.24 8.70 -1.20
C ILE A 126 0.18 8.18 -1.07
N SER A 127 0.49 7.50 0.03
CA SER A 127 1.81 6.91 0.23
C SER A 127 1.84 5.39 0.03
N VAL A 128 0.68 4.79 -0.20
CA VAL A 128 0.53 3.34 -0.30
C VAL A 128 -0.53 3.01 -1.35
N LEU A 129 -0.19 2.11 -2.27
CA LEU A 129 -1.12 1.64 -3.31
C LEU A 129 -1.22 0.12 -3.27
N PRO A 130 -2.41 -0.43 -3.04
CA PRO A 130 -2.62 -1.87 -3.21
C PRO A 130 -2.47 -2.27 -4.67
N VAL A 131 -1.86 -3.42 -4.90
CA VAL A 131 -1.64 -4.01 -6.22
C VAL A 131 -2.59 -5.19 -6.37
N VAL A 132 -3.47 -5.13 -7.34
CA VAL A 132 -4.50 -6.16 -7.55
C VAL A 132 -4.46 -6.71 -8.96
N ASN A 133 -4.97 -7.94 -9.13
CA ASN A 133 -5.13 -8.54 -10.44
C ASN A 133 -6.50 -8.18 -11.04
N ALA A 134 -6.81 -8.73 -12.21
CA ALA A 134 -8.05 -8.46 -12.92
C ALA A 134 -9.31 -8.89 -12.15
N HIS A 135 -9.16 -9.78 -11.16
CA HIS A 135 -10.26 -10.28 -10.34
C HIS A 135 -10.40 -9.55 -9.00
N GLY A 136 -9.61 -8.49 -8.79
CA GLY A 136 -9.64 -7.75 -7.54
C GLY A 136 -8.91 -8.42 -6.39
N GLN A 137 -8.14 -9.48 -6.67
CA GLN A 137 -7.35 -10.17 -5.66
C GLN A 137 -6.04 -9.43 -5.42
N LEU A 138 -5.67 -9.31 -4.15
CA LEU A 138 -4.46 -8.59 -3.77
C LEU A 138 -3.22 -9.40 -4.13
N GLU A 139 -2.28 -8.76 -4.82
CA GLU A 139 -0.98 -9.33 -5.15
C GLU A 139 0.13 -8.76 -4.29
N GLY A 140 0.00 -7.52 -3.87
CA GLY A 140 1.01 -6.86 -3.07
C GLY A 140 0.64 -5.43 -2.71
N LEU A 141 1.62 -4.72 -2.16
CA LEU A 141 1.46 -3.34 -1.73
C LEU A 141 2.66 -2.52 -2.18
N LEU A 142 2.41 -1.44 -2.90
CA LEU A 142 3.46 -0.51 -3.32
C LEU A 142 3.47 0.68 -2.39
N ARG A 143 4.62 0.94 -1.74
CA ARG A 143 4.78 2.07 -0.84
C ARG A 143 5.64 3.16 -1.48
N LEU A 144 5.34 4.41 -1.16
CA LEU A 144 6.21 5.52 -1.57
C LEU A 144 7.65 5.28 -1.12
N HIS A 145 7.83 4.72 0.07
CA HIS A 145 9.14 4.34 0.59
C HIS A 145 9.93 3.47 -0.39
N ASP A 146 9.27 2.49 -1.01
CA ASP A 146 9.91 1.58 -1.95
C ASP A 146 10.34 2.31 -3.24
N LEU A 147 9.54 3.28 -3.67
CA LEU A 147 9.87 4.11 -4.83
C LEU A 147 11.07 5.01 -4.54
N VAL A 148 11.11 5.59 -3.36
CA VAL A 148 12.24 6.44 -2.92
C VAL A 148 13.52 5.61 -2.85
N GLN A 149 13.45 4.41 -2.25
CA GLN A 149 14.61 3.52 -2.14
C GLN A 149 15.13 3.09 -3.51
N ALA A 150 14.25 3.01 -4.49
CA ALA A 150 14.64 2.66 -5.86
C ALA A 150 15.16 3.85 -6.67
N GLY A 151 15.16 5.04 -6.09
CA GLY A 151 15.68 6.25 -6.74
C GLY A 151 14.70 6.91 -7.71
N LEU A 152 13.40 6.64 -7.57
CA LEU A 152 12.37 7.17 -8.47
C LEU A 152 11.85 8.56 -8.08
N THR A 153 12.27 9.08 -6.93
CA THR A 153 11.84 10.41 -6.48
C THR A 153 13.03 11.32 -6.21
#